data_6699324cf675423263bc175a7ddf8dc6
#
_entry.id   6699324cf675423263bc175a7ddf8dc6
#
_cell.length_a   1.000
_cell.length_b   1.000
_cell.length_c   1.000
_cell.angle_alpha   90.00
_cell.angle_beta   90.00
_cell.angle_gamma   90.00
#
_symmetry.space_group_name_H-M   'P 1'
#
loop_
_entity.id
_entity.type
_entity.pdbx_description
1 polymer ?
#
loop_
_entity_poly.entity_id
_entity_poly.type
_entity_poly.pdbx_seq_one_letter_code
_entity_poly.pdbx_strand_id
1 'polypeptide(L)'
;MAGAALWMARRRLTTRFSQVSVDAALAVAAVSAVVVALLPSVRSAADMSHLAMMTQVMILVMIAPALASGFLRQRIRLSTRVVRVAAVPVALGYVIVMYLWHLPIVTVTGTSAGVLSTAALLVGLCLWCSILSDERPEIEKTRRLTVYVAGIPAGILGLALIIATEPIMAGHVHGTSGLGAIADQRAGGVVMMLVEAVFLIPILLPHNERRGTVSARVA
;
A
#
# COMPACT_ATOMS: atom_id res chain seq x y z
N MET A 1 -6.35 46.32 -15.34
CA MET A 1 -5.95 45.04 -15.92
C MET A 1 -4.70 44.41 -15.25
N ALA A 2 -3.70 45.18 -14.82
CA ALA A 2 -2.50 44.64 -14.15
C ALA A 2 -2.76 43.90 -12.80
N GLY A 3 -3.72 44.33 -12.01
CA GLY A 3 -4.03 43.71 -10.70
C GLY A 3 -4.56 42.28 -10.79
N ALA A 4 -5.36 41.95 -11.81
CA ALA A 4 -5.88 40.60 -12.02
C ALA A 4 -4.79 39.60 -12.43
N ALA A 5 -3.82 40.05 -13.24
CA ALA A 5 -2.67 39.24 -13.67
C ALA A 5 -1.73 38.93 -12.48
N LEU A 6 -1.46 39.91 -11.62
CA LEU A 6 -0.67 39.77 -10.41
C LEU A 6 -1.35 38.84 -9.39
N TRP A 7 -2.68 38.94 -9.21
CA TRP A 7 -3.45 38.05 -8.32
C TRP A 7 -3.45 36.59 -8.83
N MET A 8 -3.64 36.38 -10.15
CA MET A 8 -3.55 35.04 -10.75
C MET A 8 -2.15 34.45 -10.66
N ALA A 9 -1.09 35.26 -10.88
CA ALA A 9 0.29 34.82 -10.74
C ALA A 9 0.60 34.41 -9.28
N ARG A 10 0.18 35.22 -8.30
CA ARG A 10 0.34 34.93 -6.86
C ARG A 10 -0.41 33.65 -6.46
N ARG A 11 -1.63 33.44 -6.93
CA ARG A 11 -2.41 32.23 -6.67
C ARG A 11 -1.77 30.99 -7.29
N ARG A 12 -1.21 31.09 -8.49
CA ARG A 12 -0.46 29.98 -9.13
C ARG A 12 0.84 29.65 -8.41
N LEU A 13 1.55 30.64 -7.89
CA LEU A 13 2.78 30.44 -7.12
C LEU A 13 2.49 29.78 -5.78
N THR A 14 1.49 30.26 -5.03
CA THR A 14 1.13 29.64 -3.73
C THR A 14 0.63 28.20 -3.89
N THR A 15 -0.14 27.89 -4.94
CA THR A 15 -0.55 26.49 -5.21
C THR A 15 0.63 25.61 -5.62
N ARG A 16 1.60 26.12 -6.38
CA ARG A 16 2.81 25.36 -6.73
C ARG A 16 3.72 25.11 -5.52
N PHE A 17 3.94 26.13 -4.67
CA PHE A 17 4.75 25.96 -3.46
C PHE A 17 4.11 24.96 -2.49
N SER A 18 2.79 24.98 -2.29
CA SER A 18 2.09 24.00 -1.45
C SER A 18 2.17 22.59 -2.04
N GLN A 19 2.12 22.45 -3.35
CA GLN A 19 2.22 21.17 -4.03
C GLN A 19 3.64 20.57 -3.92
N VAL A 20 4.67 21.37 -4.12
CA VAL A 20 6.08 20.92 -3.95
C VAL A 20 6.34 20.47 -2.51
N SER A 21 5.78 21.17 -1.50
CA SER A 21 5.94 20.77 -0.10
C SER A 21 5.21 19.46 0.24
N VAL A 22 4.02 19.23 -0.32
CA VAL A 22 3.28 17.98 -0.15
C VAL A 22 4.02 16.82 -0.83
N ASP A 23 4.52 17.01 -2.04
CA ASP A 23 5.28 15.99 -2.76
C ASP A 23 6.57 15.60 -2.01
N ALA A 24 7.28 16.60 -1.48
CA ALA A 24 8.47 16.36 -0.68
C ALA A 24 8.14 15.61 0.62
N ALA A 25 7.05 15.97 1.28
CA ALA A 25 6.58 15.28 2.49
C ALA A 25 6.22 13.81 2.20
N LEU A 26 5.53 13.53 1.09
CA LEU A 26 5.21 12.16 0.69
C LEU A 26 6.47 11.34 0.38
N ALA A 27 7.44 11.92 -0.32
CA ALA A 27 8.70 11.25 -0.61
C ALA A 27 9.49 10.94 0.68
N VAL A 28 9.62 11.91 1.57
CA VAL A 28 10.28 11.74 2.87
C VAL A 28 9.56 10.67 3.70
N ALA A 29 8.22 10.74 3.78
CA ALA A 29 7.44 9.75 4.51
C ALA A 29 7.60 8.33 3.95
N ALA A 30 7.61 8.18 2.61
CA ALA A 30 7.85 6.90 1.96
C ALA A 30 9.22 6.33 2.29
N VAL A 31 10.28 7.14 2.15
CA VAL A 31 11.65 6.72 2.49
C VAL A 31 11.79 6.38 3.97
N SER A 32 11.22 7.23 4.85
CA SER A 32 11.23 6.96 6.30
C SER A 32 10.52 5.66 6.66
N ALA A 33 9.38 5.38 6.03
CA ALA A 33 8.66 4.12 6.24
C ALA A 33 9.49 2.91 5.83
N VAL A 34 10.17 2.96 4.68
CA VAL A 34 11.09 1.89 4.24
C VAL A 34 12.27 1.73 5.22
N VAL A 35 12.90 2.85 5.61
CA VAL A 35 14.03 2.82 6.54
C VAL A 35 13.60 2.19 7.87
N VAL A 36 12.46 2.62 8.43
CA VAL A 36 11.94 2.06 9.68
C VAL A 36 11.66 0.57 9.53
N ALA A 37 10.99 0.13 8.46
CA ALA A 37 10.69 -1.28 8.24
C ALA A 37 11.95 -2.15 8.09
N LEU A 38 13.06 -1.58 7.62
CA LEU A 38 14.32 -2.31 7.40
C LEU A 38 15.31 -2.17 8.56
N LEU A 39 14.97 -1.43 9.63
CA LEU A 39 15.83 -1.35 10.81
C LEU A 39 16.12 -2.75 11.39
N PRO A 40 17.35 -3.03 11.83
CA PRO A 40 17.70 -4.33 12.41
C PRO A 40 16.78 -4.73 13.57
N SER A 41 16.40 -3.78 14.43
CA SER A 41 15.48 -3.99 15.54
C SER A 41 14.08 -4.43 15.08
N VAL A 42 13.55 -3.82 14.01
CA VAL A 42 12.24 -4.18 13.45
C VAL A 42 12.31 -5.56 12.79
N ARG A 43 13.38 -5.85 12.08
CA ARG A 43 13.62 -7.17 11.47
C ARG A 43 13.72 -8.26 12.54
N SER A 44 14.51 -8.03 13.57
CA SER A 44 14.63 -8.97 14.69
C SER A 44 13.29 -9.18 15.41
N ALA A 45 12.47 -8.15 15.57
CA ALA A 45 11.13 -8.30 16.12
C ALA A 45 10.21 -9.10 15.17
N ALA A 46 10.33 -8.90 13.86
CA ALA A 46 9.56 -9.63 12.85
C ALA A 46 9.95 -11.13 12.80
N ASP A 47 11.19 -11.48 13.08
CA ASP A 47 11.63 -12.86 13.18
C ASP A 47 11.02 -13.60 14.40
N MET A 48 10.57 -12.84 15.42
CA MET A 48 10.08 -13.40 16.69
C MET A 48 8.55 -13.22 16.90
N SER A 49 7.89 -12.40 16.10
CA SER A 49 6.47 -12.07 16.27
C SER A 49 5.78 -11.92 14.92
N HIS A 50 4.68 -12.66 14.75
CA HIS A 50 3.86 -12.57 13.55
C HIS A 50 3.22 -11.18 13.39
N LEU A 51 2.81 -10.56 14.48
CA LEU A 51 2.30 -9.18 14.49
C LEU A 51 3.36 -8.19 13.97
N ALA A 52 4.60 -8.30 14.46
CA ALA A 52 5.68 -7.44 13.99
C ALA A 52 6.03 -7.70 12.52
N MET A 53 6.05 -8.97 12.11
CA MET A 53 6.26 -9.38 10.72
C MET A 53 5.18 -8.79 9.81
N MET A 54 3.89 -8.93 10.17
CA MET A 54 2.80 -8.37 9.38
C MET A 54 2.84 -6.85 9.31
N THR A 55 3.19 -6.19 10.41
CA THR A 55 3.38 -4.73 10.41
C THR A 55 4.49 -4.33 9.45
N GLN A 56 5.63 -5.01 9.47
CA GLN A 56 6.74 -4.76 8.55
C GLN A 56 6.32 -4.96 7.09
N VAL A 57 5.67 -6.09 6.79
CA VAL A 57 5.20 -6.40 5.42
C VAL A 57 4.21 -5.36 4.93
N MET A 58 3.23 -4.97 5.75
CA MET A 58 2.25 -3.95 5.38
C MET A 58 2.90 -2.58 5.13
N ILE A 59 3.92 -2.22 5.88
CA ILE A 59 4.69 -1.00 5.60
C ILE A 59 5.35 -1.10 4.22
N LEU A 60 5.98 -2.22 3.90
CA LEU A 60 6.75 -2.39 2.66
C LEU A 60 5.86 -2.55 1.43
N VAL A 61 4.72 -3.25 1.53
CA VAL A 61 3.89 -3.57 0.36
C VAL A 61 2.74 -2.59 0.14
N MET A 62 2.27 -1.90 1.19
CA MET A 62 1.11 -1.00 1.12
C MET A 62 1.48 0.45 1.43
N ILE A 63 1.98 0.74 2.64
CA ILE A 63 2.11 2.12 3.12
C ILE A 63 3.20 2.88 2.36
N ALA A 64 4.42 2.39 2.35
CA ALA A 64 5.54 3.06 1.68
C ALA A 64 5.32 3.18 0.16
N PRO A 65 4.86 2.13 -0.56
CA PRO A 65 4.52 2.23 -1.96
C PRO A 65 3.38 3.21 -2.27
N ALA A 66 2.32 3.26 -1.43
CA ALA A 66 1.23 4.23 -1.61
C ALA A 66 1.73 5.67 -1.52
N LEU A 67 2.54 5.97 -0.51
CA LEU A 67 3.17 7.29 -0.33
C LEU A 67 4.10 7.63 -1.50
N ALA A 68 4.97 6.70 -1.91
CA ALA A 68 5.87 6.87 -3.04
C ALA A 68 5.11 7.09 -4.36
N SER A 69 4.03 6.33 -4.58
CA SER A 69 3.20 6.47 -5.78
C SER A 69 2.46 7.81 -5.81
N GLY A 70 2.03 8.33 -4.66
CA GLY A 70 1.48 9.68 -4.54
C GLY A 70 2.44 10.75 -5.04
N PHE A 71 3.74 10.61 -4.72
CA PHE A 71 4.82 11.46 -5.23
C PHE A 71 5.11 11.23 -6.73
N LEU A 72 5.14 9.97 -7.17
CA LEU A 72 5.55 9.58 -8.52
C LEU A 72 4.48 9.88 -9.57
N ARG A 73 3.19 9.82 -9.24
CA ARG A 73 2.07 9.98 -10.19
C ARG A 73 2.13 11.26 -11.01
N GLN A 74 2.73 12.30 -10.47
CA GLN A 74 2.89 13.59 -11.17
C GLN A 74 4.09 13.60 -12.12
N ARG A 75 5.04 12.68 -11.92
CA ARG A 75 6.31 12.59 -12.66
C ARG A 75 6.30 11.48 -13.71
N ILE A 76 5.61 10.40 -13.41
CA ILE A 76 5.55 9.22 -14.29
C ILE A 76 4.11 9.07 -14.81
N ARG A 77 3.92 9.37 -16.10
CA ARG A 77 2.65 9.16 -16.79
C ARG A 77 2.68 7.80 -17.47
N LEU A 78 2.06 6.82 -16.84
CA LEU A 78 1.86 5.51 -17.47
C LEU A 78 0.82 5.63 -18.58
N SER A 79 1.05 4.97 -19.72
CA SER A 79 0.04 4.92 -20.77
C SER A 79 -1.13 4.03 -20.33
N THR A 80 -2.33 4.34 -20.79
CA THR A 80 -3.55 3.55 -20.53
C THR A 80 -3.38 2.07 -20.88
N ARG A 81 -2.65 1.82 -21.97
CA ARG A 81 -2.35 0.44 -22.42
C ARG A 81 -1.50 -0.31 -21.40
N VAL A 82 -0.43 0.32 -20.92
CA VAL A 82 0.45 -0.27 -19.89
C VAL A 82 -0.33 -0.57 -18.61
N VAL A 83 -1.14 0.39 -18.13
CA VAL A 83 -1.96 0.17 -16.94
C VAL A 83 -2.92 -1.00 -17.11
N ARG A 84 -3.64 -1.09 -18.23
CA ARG A 84 -4.58 -2.19 -18.49
C ARG A 84 -3.90 -3.56 -18.55
N VAL A 85 -2.76 -3.65 -19.22
CA VAL A 85 -2.05 -4.92 -19.40
C VAL A 85 -1.36 -5.37 -18.11
N ALA A 86 -0.78 -4.42 -17.36
CA ALA A 86 -0.02 -4.72 -16.14
C ALA A 86 -0.89 -4.94 -14.91
N ALA A 87 -2.12 -4.41 -14.87
CA ALA A 87 -2.96 -4.35 -13.68
C ALA A 87 -3.18 -5.74 -13.02
N VAL A 88 -3.63 -6.73 -13.78
CA VAL A 88 -3.89 -8.08 -13.25
C VAL A 88 -2.58 -8.81 -12.89
N PRO A 89 -1.55 -8.86 -13.75
CA PRO A 89 -0.26 -9.44 -13.37
C PRO A 89 0.35 -8.85 -12.11
N VAL A 90 0.28 -7.53 -11.94
CA VAL A 90 0.80 -6.85 -10.74
C VAL A 90 -0.02 -7.21 -9.51
N ALA A 91 -1.37 -7.24 -9.61
CA ALA A 91 -2.23 -7.67 -8.51
C ALA A 91 -1.96 -9.13 -8.11
N LEU A 92 -1.76 -10.02 -9.07
CA LEU A 92 -1.37 -11.41 -8.81
C LEU A 92 0.03 -11.49 -8.17
N GLY A 93 0.98 -10.68 -8.64
CA GLY A 93 2.30 -10.58 -8.01
C GLY A 93 2.21 -10.15 -6.55
N TYR A 94 1.33 -9.20 -6.22
CA TYR A 94 1.04 -8.81 -4.85
C TYR A 94 0.54 -10.00 -4.02
N VAL A 95 -0.46 -10.71 -4.51
CA VAL A 95 -1.00 -11.89 -3.86
C VAL A 95 0.09 -12.95 -3.64
N ILE A 96 0.86 -13.26 -4.67
CA ILE A 96 1.95 -14.24 -4.59
C ILE A 96 2.95 -13.85 -3.50
N VAL A 97 3.41 -12.59 -3.45
CA VAL A 97 4.35 -12.14 -2.43
C VAL A 97 3.74 -12.26 -1.04
N MET A 98 2.46 -11.88 -0.86
CA MET A 98 1.77 -12.00 0.42
C MET A 98 1.69 -13.46 0.89
N TYR A 99 1.34 -14.38 0.00
CA TYR A 99 1.25 -15.80 0.35
C TYR A 99 2.63 -16.43 0.58
N LEU A 100 3.63 -16.09 -0.23
CA LEU A 100 5.00 -16.58 -0.05
C LEU A 100 5.56 -16.22 1.32
N TRP A 101 5.21 -15.05 1.84
CA TRP A 101 5.64 -14.62 3.17
C TRP A 101 5.06 -15.48 4.30
N HIS A 102 3.95 -16.18 4.05
CA HIS A 102 3.29 -17.05 5.01
C HIS A 102 3.59 -18.55 4.82
N LEU A 103 4.40 -18.90 3.82
CA LEU A 103 4.78 -20.30 3.64
C LEU A 103 5.84 -20.71 4.66
N PRO A 104 5.62 -21.81 5.42
CA PRO A 104 6.58 -22.30 6.40
C PRO A 104 7.94 -22.68 5.80
N ILE A 105 7.94 -23.03 4.49
CA ILE A 105 9.13 -23.44 3.75
C ILE A 105 10.03 -22.24 3.38
N VAL A 106 9.46 -21.04 3.37
CA VAL A 106 10.20 -19.81 3.15
C VAL A 106 10.68 -19.31 4.51
N THR A 107 11.64 -19.98 5.09
CA THR A 107 12.35 -19.44 6.27
C THR A 107 13.07 -18.18 5.84
N VAL A 108 12.50 -17.05 6.21
CA VAL A 108 12.97 -15.73 5.81
C VAL A 108 14.20 -15.39 6.65
N THR A 109 15.33 -16.00 6.35
CA THR A 109 16.60 -15.75 7.03
C THR A 109 17.61 -15.14 6.06
N GLY A 110 18.34 -14.13 6.50
CA GLY A 110 19.46 -13.57 5.74
C GLY A 110 19.09 -13.01 4.37
N THR A 111 19.67 -13.57 3.31
CA THR A 111 19.51 -13.08 1.92
C THR A 111 18.07 -13.20 1.41
N SER A 112 17.35 -14.26 1.79
CA SER A 112 15.95 -14.48 1.36
C SER A 112 15.01 -13.39 1.91
N ALA A 113 15.23 -12.93 3.14
CA ALA A 113 14.48 -11.82 3.73
C ALA A 113 14.66 -10.51 2.93
N GLY A 114 15.89 -10.24 2.49
CA GLY A 114 16.19 -9.08 1.66
C GLY A 114 15.50 -9.13 0.29
N VAL A 115 15.51 -10.30 -0.35
CA VAL A 115 14.84 -10.52 -1.64
C VAL A 115 13.33 -10.35 -1.52
N LEU A 116 12.69 -10.96 -0.52
CA LEU A 116 11.25 -10.83 -0.30
C LEU A 116 10.83 -9.39 0.06
N SER A 117 11.60 -8.71 0.90
CA SER A 117 11.35 -7.30 1.24
C SER A 117 11.43 -6.40 0.01
N THR A 118 12.43 -6.64 -0.85
CA THR A 118 12.57 -5.91 -2.12
C THR A 118 11.42 -6.22 -3.06
N ALA A 119 11.05 -7.50 -3.21
CA ALA A 119 9.91 -7.90 -4.02
C ALA A 119 8.60 -7.28 -3.53
N ALA A 120 8.35 -7.28 -2.22
CA ALA A 120 7.18 -6.65 -1.62
C ALA A 120 7.10 -5.16 -1.96
N LEU A 121 8.22 -4.42 -1.78
CA LEU A 121 8.29 -3.01 -2.11
C LEU A 121 8.05 -2.73 -3.60
N LEU A 122 8.68 -3.48 -4.49
CA LEU A 122 8.55 -3.30 -5.94
C LEU A 122 7.14 -3.63 -6.42
N VAL A 123 6.59 -4.75 -5.99
CA VAL A 123 5.23 -5.17 -6.37
C VAL A 123 4.19 -4.19 -5.80
N GLY A 124 4.35 -3.76 -4.55
CA GLY A 124 3.52 -2.72 -3.95
C GLY A 124 3.59 -1.41 -4.73
N LEU A 125 4.79 -0.98 -5.13
CA LEU A 125 4.97 0.23 -5.93
C LEU A 125 4.28 0.12 -7.30
N CYS A 126 4.45 -1.01 -7.98
CA CYS A 126 3.76 -1.26 -9.26
C CYS A 126 2.24 -1.29 -9.10
N LEU A 127 1.73 -1.91 -8.02
CA LEU A 127 0.31 -1.95 -7.70
C LEU A 127 -0.25 -0.54 -7.52
N TRP A 128 0.39 0.26 -6.67
CA TRP A 128 -0.07 1.62 -6.37
C TRP A 128 0.10 2.57 -7.55
N CYS A 129 1.18 2.46 -8.34
CA CYS A 129 1.32 3.20 -9.59
C CYS A 129 0.20 2.84 -10.58
N SER A 130 -0.22 1.57 -10.65
CA SER A 130 -1.34 1.15 -11.49
C SER A 130 -2.68 1.68 -11.01
N ILE A 131 -2.90 1.72 -9.68
CA ILE A 131 -4.14 2.21 -9.05
C ILE A 131 -4.26 3.74 -9.16
N LEU A 132 -3.17 4.48 -8.95
CA LEU A 132 -3.16 5.94 -8.86
C LEU A 132 -2.81 6.65 -10.18
N SER A 133 -2.50 5.92 -11.25
CA SER A 133 -1.91 6.47 -12.49
C SER A 133 -2.82 7.39 -13.26
N ASP A 134 -4.13 7.21 -13.23
CA ASP A 134 -5.07 8.00 -14.04
C ASP A 134 -6.51 8.00 -13.50
N GLU A 135 -7.18 9.15 -13.61
CA GLU A 135 -8.59 9.32 -13.22
C GLU A 135 -9.56 9.14 -14.40
N ARG A 136 -9.08 8.66 -15.56
CA ARG A 136 -9.92 8.47 -16.74
C ARG A 136 -10.97 7.37 -16.50
N PRO A 137 -12.24 7.57 -16.94
CA PRO A 137 -13.31 6.58 -16.76
C PRO A 137 -12.98 5.20 -17.36
N GLU A 138 -12.15 5.19 -18.41
CA GLU A 138 -11.73 3.97 -19.09
C GLU A 138 -10.83 3.07 -18.24
N ILE A 139 -10.14 3.64 -17.24
CA ILE A 139 -9.24 2.91 -16.34
C ILE A 139 -9.97 2.52 -15.04
N GLU A 140 -11.10 3.13 -14.74
CA GLU A 140 -11.84 2.88 -13.50
C GLU A 140 -12.20 1.40 -13.31
N LYS A 141 -12.68 0.74 -14.37
CA LYS A 141 -12.98 -0.71 -14.31
C LYS A 141 -11.72 -1.54 -14.04
N THR A 142 -10.63 -1.20 -14.69
CA THR A 142 -9.33 -1.87 -14.50
C THR A 142 -8.83 -1.67 -13.07
N ARG A 143 -8.90 -0.45 -12.55
CA ARG A 143 -8.52 -0.10 -11.18
C ARG A 143 -9.31 -0.90 -10.14
N ARG A 144 -10.64 -0.96 -10.28
CA ARG A 144 -11.49 -1.76 -9.40
C ARG A 144 -11.17 -3.25 -9.49
N LEU A 145 -10.98 -3.77 -10.70
CA LEU A 145 -10.56 -5.16 -10.89
C LEU A 145 -9.22 -5.45 -10.19
N THR A 146 -8.24 -4.54 -10.33
CA THR A 146 -6.95 -4.65 -9.65
C THR A 146 -7.11 -4.74 -8.13
N VAL A 147 -7.96 -3.88 -7.55
CA VAL A 147 -8.25 -3.88 -6.12
C VAL A 147 -8.94 -5.17 -5.69
N TYR A 148 -9.90 -5.70 -6.45
CA TYR A 148 -10.55 -6.97 -6.13
C TYR A 148 -9.58 -8.15 -6.23
N VAL A 149 -8.77 -8.22 -7.29
CA VAL A 149 -7.80 -9.31 -7.48
C VAL A 149 -6.72 -9.29 -6.40
N ALA A 150 -6.29 -8.12 -5.93
CA ALA A 150 -5.35 -8.01 -4.82
C ALA A 150 -6.01 -8.24 -3.46
N GLY A 151 -7.11 -7.55 -3.17
CA GLY A 151 -7.69 -7.47 -1.83
C GLY A 151 -8.49 -8.71 -1.43
N ILE A 152 -9.21 -9.39 -2.33
CA ILE A 152 -10.00 -10.56 -1.93
C ILE A 152 -9.11 -11.72 -1.44
N PRO A 153 -8.07 -12.17 -2.18
CA PRO A 153 -7.20 -13.23 -1.70
C PRO A 153 -6.42 -12.85 -0.44
N ALA A 154 -5.98 -11.59 -0.34
CA ALA A 154 -5.28 -11.11 0.83
C ALA A 154 -6.23 -11.04 2.05
N GLY A 155 -7.46 -10.59 1.87
CA GLY A 155 -8.49 -10.64 2.92
C GLY A 155 -8.82 -12.07 3.37
N ILE A 156 -8.87 -13.04 2.44
CA ILE A 156 -9.02 -14.46 2.78
C ILE A 156 -7.85 -14.95 3.65
N LEU A 157 -6.62 -14.58 3.29
CA LEU A 157 -5.44 -14.92 4.08
C LEU A 157 -5.50 -14.31 5.48
N GLY A 158 -5.82 -13.00 5.58
CA GLY A 158 -5.97 -12.31 6.86
C GLY A 158 -7.04 -12.95 7.74
N LEU A 159 -8.20 -13.32 7.16
CA LEU A 159 -9.25 -14.02 7.85
C LEU A 159 -8.80 -15.42 8.31
N ALA A 160 -8.10 -16.16 7.46
CA ALA A 160 -7.56 -17.48 7.84
C ALA A 160 -6.61 -17.38 9.05
N LEU A 161 -5.76 -16.36 9.10
CA LEU A 161 -4.88 -16.11 10.25
C LEU A 161 -5.67 -15.81 11.54
N ILE A 162 -6.81 -15.13 11.43
CA ILE A 162 -7.64 -14.77 12.59
C ILE A 162 -8.42 -15.97 13.13
N ILE A 163 -8.98 -16.82 12.25
CA ILE A 163 -9.84 -17.94 12.67
C ILE A 163 -9.07 -19.21 12.98
N ALA A 164 -7.81 -19.31 12.58
CA ALA A 164 -6.99 -20.49 12.84
C ALA A 164 -6.95 -20.84 14.33
N THR A 165 -7.08 -22.13 14.63
CA THR A 165 -7.03 -22.68 16.00
C THR A 165 -5.62 -23.07 16.41
N GLU A 166 -4.72 -23.21 15.43
CA GLU A 166 -3.31 -23.52 15.62
C GLU A 166 -2.44 -22.52 14.89
N PRO A 167 -1.20 -22.26 15.36
CA PRO A 167 -0.28 -21.39 14.68
C PRO A 167 0.07 -21.94 13.29
N ILE A 168 -0.22 -21.19 12.24
CA ILE A 168 0.12 -21.56 10.85
C ILE A 168 1.63 -21.54 10.63
N MET A 169 2.32 -20.63 11.35
CA MET A 169 3.78 -20.49 11.29
C MET A 169 4.42 -20.97 12.59
N ALA A 170 4.56 -22.27 12.74
CA ALA A 170 5.12 -22.91 13.93
C ALA A 170 6.60 -22.57 14.21
N GLY A 171 7.31 -21.96 13.25
CA GLY A 171 8.74 -21.65 13.38
C GLY A 171 9.05 -20.29 14.02
N HIS A 172 8.08 -19.44 14.28
CA HIS A 172 8.31 -18.18 14.98
C HIS A 172 8.42 -18.45 16.48
N VAL A 173 9.57 -18.20 17.05
CA VAL A 173 9.79 -18.32 18.49
C VAL A 173 9.02 -17.20 19.19
N HIS A 174 7.85 -17.54 19.69
CA HIS A 174 6.92 -16.64 20.33
C HIS A 174 7.46 -16.20 21.69
N GLY A 175 7.84 -14.95 21.85
CA GLY A 175 8.35 -14.56 23.15
C GLY A 175 8.50 -13.09 23.47
N THR A 176 8.46 -12.22 22.50
CA THR A 176 8.77 -10.78 22.75
C THR A 176 7.58 -9.88 22.90
N SER A 177 6.39 -10.26 22.39
CA SER A 177 5.18 -9.45 22.48
C SER A 177 4.38 -9.65 23.76
N GLY A 178 4.72 -10.65 24.59
CA GLY A 178 3.89 -11.06 25.71
C GLY A 178 2.58 -11.74 25.32
N LEU A 179 2.31 -11.89 24.04
CA LEU A 179 1.15 -12.59 23.49
C LEU A 179 1.49 -14.06 23.24
N GLY A 180 0.53 -14.96 23.48
CA GLY A 180 0.66 -16.35 23.02
C GLY A 180 0.64 -16.42 21.48
N ALA A 181 1.21 -17.49 20.91
CA ALA A 181 1.39 -17.69 19.47
C ALA A 181 0.14 -17.42 18.63
N ILE A 182 -0.99 -17.94 19.04
CA ILE A 182 -2.27 -17.74 18.35
C ILE A 182 -2.76 -16.30 18.44
N ALA A 183 -2.61 -15.66 19.61
CA ALA A 183 -3.00 -14.27 19.80
C ALA A 183 -2.12 -13.33 18.96
N ASP A 184 -0.84 -13.57 18.90
CA ASP A 184 0.12 -12.83 18.08
C ASP A 184 -0.19 -12.97 16.57
N GLN A 185 -0.48 -14.21 16.11
CA GLN A 185 -0.91 -14.47 14.74
C GLN A 185 -2.23 -13.76 14.40
N ARG A 186 -3.23 -13.85 15.26
CA ARG A 186 -4.52 -13.17 15.06
C ARG A 186 -4.36 -11.66 15.00
N ALA A 187 -3.53 -11.09 15.86
CA ALA A 187 -3.23 -9.65 15.83
C ALA A 187 -2.56 -9.25 14.52
N GLY A 188 -1.63 -10.07 13.99
CA GLY A 188 -1.05 -9.86 12.66
C GLY A 188 -2.08 -9.89 11.53
N GLY A 189 -3.00 -10.85 11.55
CA GLY A 189 -4.11 -10.94 10.60
C GLY A 189 -5.03 -9.70 10.67
N VAL A 190 -5.33 -9.21 11.86
CA VAL A 190 -6.12 -7.97 12.05
C VAL A 190 -5.39 -6.76 11.47
N VAL A 191 -4.08 -6.60 11.73
CA VAL A 191 -3.29 -5.50 11.16
C VAL A 191 -3.31 -5.54 9.64
N MET A 192 -3.11 -6.71 9.04
CA MET A 192 -3.18 -6.90 7.60
C MET A 192 -4.53 -6.43 7.03
N MET A 193 -5.64 -6.94 7.56
CA MET A 193 -6.98 -6.58 7.09
C MET A 193 -7.30 -5.10 7.29
N LEU A 194 -6.90 -4.50 8.42
CA LEU A 194 -7.13 -3.08 8.69
C LEU A 194 -6.36 -2.20 7.71
N VAL A 195 -5.08 -2.48 7.46
CA VAL A 195 -4.28 -1.70 6.51
C VAL A 195 -4.88 -1.82 5.11
N GLU A 196 -5.21 -3.02 4.65
CA GLU A 196 -5.86 -3.20 3.36
C GLU A 196 -7.20 -2.47 3.26
N ALA A 197 -8.05 -2.58 4.28
CA ALA A 197 -9.34 -1.89 4.30
C ALA A 197 -9.17 -0.36 4.20
N VAL A 198 -8.26 0.21 4.98
CA VAL A 198 -8.00 1.67 4.97
C VAL A 198 -7.51 2.15 3.61
N PHE A 199 -6.68 1.37 2.93
CA PHE A 199 -6.07 1.79 1.67
C PHE A 199 -6.91 1.41 0.43
N LEU A 200 -7.58 0.26 0.41
CA LEU A 200 -8.26 -0.25 -0.77
C LEU A 200 -9.75 0.13 -0.84
N ILE A 201 -10.46 0.17 0.31
CA ILE A 201 -11.90 0.49 0.30
C ILE A 201 -12.19 1.88 -0.29
N PRO A 202 -11.43 2.96 0.03
CA PRO A 202 -11.69 4.28 -0.54
C PRO A 202 -11.65 4.32 -2.07
N ILE A 203 -10.91 3.38 -2.70
CA ILE A 203 -10.79 3.29 -4.16
C ILE A 203 -12.05 2.69 -4.78
N LEU A 204 -12.77 1.84 -4.04
CA LEU A 204 -13.99 1.18 -4.50
C LEU A 204 -15.22 2.07 -4.36
N LEU A 205 -15.16 3.10 -3.50
CA LEU A 205 -16.28 4.01 -3.29
C LEU A 205 -16.58 4.82 -4.56
N PRO A 206 -17.85 4.97 -4.92
CA PRO A 206 -18.24 5.73 -6.11
C PRO A 206 -17.88 7.22 -5.98
N HIS A 207 -17.23 7.76 -6.99
CA HIS A 207 -16.78 9.17 -7.06
C HIS A 207 -17.94 10.19 -7.24
N ASN A 208 -19.19 9.78 -7.03
CA ASN A 208 -20.37 10.57 -7.41
C ASN A 208 -20.61 11.86 -6.60
N GLU A 209 -19.97 12.04 -5.45
CA GLU A 209 -20.29 13.20 -4.62
C GLU A 209 -19.52 14.49 -4.95
N ARG A 210 -18.45 14.42 -5.72
CA ARG A 210 -17.64 15.63 -6.03
C ARG A 210 -18.18 16.47 -7.18
N ARG A 211 -19.07 15.95 -8.04
CA ARG A 211 -19.64 16.73 -9.17
C ARG A 211 -20.90 17.50 -8.80
N GLY A 212 -21.62 17.12 -7.75
CA GLY A 212 -22.88 17.75 -7.34
C GLY A 212 -22.73 19.14 -6.70
N THR A 213 -21.59 19.39 -6.04
CA THR A 213 -21.40 20.64 -5.28
C THR A 213 -20.90 21.82 -6.11
N VAL A 214 -20.40 21.60 -7.33
CA VAL A 214 -19.93 22.69 -8.20
C VAL A 214 -21.07 23.25 -9.05
N SER A 215 -22.07 22.45 -9.43
CA SER A 215 -23.20 22.90 -10.28
C SER A 215 -24.23 23.72 -9.51
N ALA A 216 -24.33 23.56 -8.19
CA ALA A 216 -25.29 24.29 -7.36
C ALA A 216 -24.85 25.71 -6.96
N ARG A 217 -23.62 26.14 -7.33
CA ARG A 217 -23.11 27.49 -7.02
C ARG A 217 -23.16 28.47 -8.22
N VAL A 218 -23.67 28.06 -9.37
CA VAL A 218 -23.71 28.87 -10.59
C VAL A 218 -25.18 29.14 -11.02
N ALA A 219 -26.14 28.68 -10.27
CA ALA A 219 -27.57 29.07 -10.39
C ALA A 219 -27.93 30.00 -9.23
#